data_a0cd044e9c1c9dd070918de01ff1e633
#
_entry.id   a0cd044e9c1c9dd070918de01ff1e633
#
_cell.length_a   1.000
_cell.length_b   1.000
_cell.length_c   1.000
_cell.angle_alpha   90.00
_cell.angle_beta   90.00
_cell.angle_gamma   90.00
#
_symmetry.space_group_name_H-M   'P 1'
#
loop_
_entity.id
_entity.type
_entity.pdbx_description
1 polymer ?
#
loop_
_entity_poly.entity_id
_entity_poly.type
_entity_poly.pdbx_seq_one_letter_code
_entity_poly.pdbx_strand_id
1 'polypeptide(L)'
;MLAFGLQALAGAAPGSGGRNAPGAADGPRLILISIDGFRWDYLSIYPTPALRRIAESGVRAESMRPVYPSLTFPNHYSIATGLYPAEHGIVHNHFPDEARNRWYHLHDRSSVEDARWYGGEPVWVTAEKNGLVTAAYYFVGTEAAIGGVSPSHWHSFDASVPGGDRVTQVIDWLAWPEARRPRLITLYFEHVDRAGHDFGSGSPELAAAVAQVDANIGRLLDAIEDLGLGDEVYVLVVSDHGQASYVDPEATFVLRDHIDLAGLDVVAGGAYAWIYQEEPDPERARAIRDAINAAWAHGRAVLRD
;
A
#
# COMPACT_ATOMS: atom_id res chain seq x y z
N MET A 1 -6.63 -8.45 6.36
CA MET A 1 -7.45 -7.34 5.90
C MET A 1 -8.54 -7.06 6.89
N LEU A 2 -8.64 -5.86 7.33
CA LEU A 2 -9.55 -5.36 8.37
C LEU A 2 -10.35 -4.21 7.80
N ALA A 3 -11.37 -4.14 8.08
CA ALA A 3 -12.76 -4.00 8.04
C ALA A 3 -13.32 -2.58 7.98
N PHE A 4 -14.42 -2.49 7.34
CA PHE A 4 -15.26 -1.30 7.22
C PHE A 4 -16.22 -1.17 8.40
N GLY A 5 -16.24 -0.04 9.07
CA GLY A 5 -17.42 0.44 9.76
C GLY A 5 -18.33 1.14 8.73
N LEU A 6 -19.18 0.40 8.07
CA LEU A 6 -20.30 0.95 7.31
C LEU A 6 -21.56 0.73 8.15
N GLN A 7 -22.05 1.78 8.80
CA GLN A 7 -23.44 1.79 9.20
C GLN A 7 -24.30 1.75 7.93
N ALA A 8 -25.14 0.74 7.81
CA ALA A 8 -26.07 0.59 6.70
C ALA A 8 -26.97 1.83 6.62
N LEU A 9 -26.82 2.60 5.55
CA LEU A 9 -27.81 3.59 5.17
C LEU A 9 -29.10 2.85 4.80
N ALA A 10 -30.09 2.90 5.70
CA ALA A 10 -31.44 2.46 5.41
C ALA A 10 -31.96 3.23 4.19
N GLY A 11 -32.43 2.49 3.18
CA GLY A 11 -32.87 3.03 1.92
C GLY A 11 -34.01 4.06 2.10
N ALA A 12 -33.77 5.27 1.61
CA ALA A 12 -34.80 6.24 1.31
C ALA A 12 -35.08 6.21 -0.20
N ALA A 13 -36.33 6.05 -0.56
CA ALA A 13 -36.83 6.10 -1.94
C ALA A 13 -36.55 7.47 -2.60
N PRO A 14 -36.39 7.56 -3.94
CA PRO A 14 -36.03 8.78 -4.61
C PRO A 14 -37.20 9.77 -4.59
N GLY A 15 -37.11 10.78 -3.74
CA GLY A 15 -37.96 11.98 -3.80
C GLY A 15 -37.27 13.00 -4.70
N SER A 16 -37.96 13.40 -5.79
CA SER A 16 -37.58 14.49 -6.69
C SER A 16 -37.63 15.83 -5.95
N GLY A 17 -36.49 16.34 -5.53
CA GLY A 17 -36.33 17.69 -5.03
C GLY A 17 -34.86 17.99 -5.02
N GLY A 18 -34.40 19.00 -5.78
CA GLY A 18 -33.01 19.43 -5.83
C GLY A 18 -32.48 19.73 -4.44
N ARG A 19 -31.77 18.78 -3.87
CA ARG A 19 -30.92 19.01 -2.68
C ARG A 19 -29.60 19.56 -3.21
N ASN A 20 -29.30 20.78 -2.81
CA ASN A 20 -27.91 21.24 -2.83
C ASN A 20 -27.08 20.12 -2.19
N ALA A 21 -26.02 19.67 -2.87
CA ALA A 21 -25.06 18.78 -2.25
C ALA A 21 -24.65 19.40 -0.91
N PRO A 22 -24.60 18.63 0.20
CA PRO A 22 -24.07 19.15 1.45
C PRO A 22 -22.74 19.80 1.14
N GLY A 23 -22.49 21.00 1.65
CA GLY A 23 -21.22 21.69 1.44
C GLY A 23 -20.09 20.74 1.83
N ALA A 24 -18.96 20.80 1.14
CA ALA A 24 -17.81 19.90 1.37
C ALA A 24 -17.35 19.83 2.85
N ALA A 25 -17.88 20.72 3.70
CA ALA A 25 -17.65 20.81 5.15
C ALA A 25 -18.42 19.76 5.98
N ASP A 26 -19.55 19.20 5.54
CA ASP A 26 -20.50 18.51 6.42
C ASP A 26 -20.56 16.97 6.28
N GLY A 27 -19.58 16.33 5.64
CA GLY A 27 -19.58 14.88 5.44
C GLY A 27 -18.62 14.13 6.42
N PRO A 28 -18.62 12.79 6.42
CA PRO A 28 -17.71 12.01 7.25
C PRO A 28 -16.24 12.18 6.85
N ARG A 29 -15.33 11.80 7.73
CA ARG A 29 -13.88 11.73 7.53
C ARG A 29 -13.44 10.30 7.35
N LEU A 30 -12.38 10.10 6.58
CA LEU A 30 -11.78 8.78 6.41
C LEU A 30 -10.31 8.81 6.84
N ILE A 31 -9.94 7.88 7.70
CA ILE A 31 -8.53 7.56 7.98
C ILE A 31 -8.23 6.21 7.31
N LEU A 32 -7.38 6.23 6.30
CA LEU A 32 -6.86 5.03 5.65
C LEU A 32 -5.53 4.65 6.30
N ILE A 33 -5.53 3.58 7.08
CA ILE A 33 -4.34 3.03 7.72
C ILE A 33 -3.85 1.86 6.90
N SER A 34 -2.59 1.88 6.45
CA SER A 34 -1.94 0.72 5.86
C SER A 34 -0.85 0.18 6.77
N ILE A 35 -0.91 -1.13 7.03
CA ILE A 35 0.12 -1.87 7.77
C ILE A 35 0.81 -2.79 6.79
N ASP A 36 2.02 -2.42 6.36
CA ASP A 36 2.81 -3.16 5.40
C ASP A 36 3.13 -4.57 5.88
N GLY A 37 2.96 -5.56 5.00
CA GLY A 37 3.29 -6.95 5.30
C GLY A 37 2.39 -7.64 6.31
N PHE A 38 1.26 -7.02 6.71
CA PHE A 38 0.35 -7.58 7.72
C PHE A 38 -0.49 -8.70 7.12
N ARG A 39 -0.07 -9.94 7.32
CA ARG A 39 -0.71 -11.13 6.77
C ARG A 39 -2.14 -11.32 7.32
N TRP A 40 -3.02 -11.83 6.48
CA TRP A 40 -4.46 -11.97 6.74
C TRP A 40 -4.83 -12.70 8.04
N ASP A 41 -3.97 -13.60 8.51
CA ASP A 41 -4.19 -14.42 9.71
C ASP A 41 -3.54 -13.86 10.99
N TYR A 42 -2.78 -12.75 10.91
CA TYR A 42 -2.08 -12.16 12.06
C TYR A 42 -3.03 -11.74 13.18
N LEU A 43 -4.25 -11.32 12.87
CA LEU A 43 -5.28 -11.08 13.88
C LEU A 43 -5.66 -12.30 14.71
N SER A 44 -5.48 -13.49 14.16
CA SER A 44 -5.77 -14.74 14.86
C SER A 44 -4.54 -15.25 15.61
N ILE A 45 -3.34 -14.91 15.15
CA ILE A 45 -2.06 -15.38 15.69
C ILE A 45 -1.58 -14.49 16.84
N TYR A 46 -1.68 -13.15 16.67
CA TYR A 46 -1.14 -12.19 17.62
C TYR A 46 -2.23 -11.48 18.43
N PRO A 47 -1.94 -11.07 19.68
CA PRO A 47 -2.83 -10.22 20.46
C PRO A 47 -2.86 -8.81 19.83
N THR A 48 -4.01 -8.47 19.27
CA THR A 48 -4.25 -7.19 18.57
C THR A 48 -5.56 -6.57 19.05
N PRO A 49 -5.64 -6.10 20.31
CA PRO A 49 -6.89 -5.62 20.90
C PRO A 49 -7.50 -4.43 20.15
N ALA A 50 -6.68 -3.49 19.68
CA ALA A 50 -7.18 -2.32 18.95
C ALA A 50 -7.76 -2.70 17.56
N LEU A 51 -7.06 -3.52 16.81
CA LEU A 51 -7.55 -4.01 15.52
C LEU A 51 -8.79 -4.90 15.69
N ARG A 52 -8.88 -5.68 16.77
CA ARG A 52 -10.10 -6.45 17.12
C ARG A 52 -11.26 -5.52 17.45
N ARG A 53 -11.04 -4.43 18.20
CA ARG A 53 -12.06 -3.41 18.46
C ARG A 53 -12.66 -2.87 17.17
N ILE A 54 -11.83 -2.52 16.17
CA ILE A 54 -12.29 -2.11 14.83
C ILE A 54 -13.10 -3.22 14.15
N ALA A 55 -12.62 -4.46 14.20
CA ALA A 55 -13.27 -5.60 13.57
C ALA A 55 -14.64 -5.95 14.20
N GLU A 56 -14.78 -5.78 15.51
CA GLU A 56 -15.99 -6.08 16.28
C GLU A 56 -17.03 -4.95 16.17
N SER A 57 -16.60 -3.70 16.06
CA SER A 57 -17.50 -2.53 15.90
C SER A 57 -17.87 -2.25 14.45
N GLY A 58 -17.18 -2.86 13.50
CA GLY A 58 -17.33 -2.60 12.07
C GLY A 58 -17.51 -3.86 11.24
N VAL A 59 -16.87 -3.89 10.07
CA VAL A 59 -16.89 -5.03 9.13
C VAL A 59 -15.48 -5.51 8.88
N ARG A 60 -15.24 -6.81 8.98
CA ARG A 60 -13.97 -7.46 8.66
C ARG A 60 -14.12 -8.40 7.46
N ALA A 61 -13.26 -8.25 6.46
CA ALA A 61 -13.10 -9.27 5.43
C ALA A 61 -12.23 -10.43 5.94
N GLU A 62 -12.43 -11.63 5.45
CA GLU A 62 -11.60 -12.80 5.77
C GLU A 62 -10.14 -12.56 5.34
N SER A 63 -9.93 -12.07 4.10
CA SER A 63 -8.63 -11.72 3.55
C SER A 63 -8.75 -10.68 2.45
N MET A 64 -7.64 -10.08 2.06
CA MET A 64 -7.52 -9.26 0.85
C MET A 64 -6.47 -9.88 -0.07
N ARG A 65 -6.83 -10.08 -1.33
CA ARG A 65 -5.89 -10.55 -2.33
C ARG A 65 -5.06 -9.37 -2.82
N PRO A 66 -3.73 -9.41 -2.69
CA PRO A 66 -2.88 -8.40 -3.30
C PRO A 66 -2.96 -8.46 -4.82
N VAL A 67 -2.65 -7.35 -5.49
CA VAL A 67 -2.40 -7.36 -6.94
C VAL A 67 -1.03 -7.97 -7.23
N TYR A 68 -0.84 -8.47 -8.45
CA TYR A 68 0.48 -8.93 -8.89
C TYR A 68 1.25 -7.75 -9.53
N PRO A 69 2.54 -7.59 -9.20
CA PRO A 69 3.31 -8.33 -8.21
C PRO A 69 2.94 -7.95 -6.78
N SER A 70 3.04 -8.95 -5.87
CA SER A 70 2.71 -8.77 -4.44
C SER A 70 3.84 -8.03 -3.72
N LEU A 71 3.99 -6.75 -4.01
CA LEU A 71 5.03 -5.84 -3.52
C LEU A 71 4.41 -4.54 -3.01
N THR A 72 5.14 -3.83 -2.16
CA THR A 72 4.73 -2.61 -1.47
C THR A 72 4.19 -1.54 -2.41
N PHE A 73 5.00 -1.06 -3.36
CA PHE A 73 4.62 0.09 -4.20
C PHE A 73 3.47 -0.21 -5.16
N PRO A 74 3.51 -1.33 -5.94
CA PRO A 74 2.38 -1.70 -6.79
C PRO A 74 1.07 -1.83 -6.05
N ASN A 75 1.06 -2.48 -4.87
CA ASN A 75 -0.16 -2.71 -4.11
C ASN A 75 -0.71 -1.45 -3.45
N HIS A 76 0.15 -0.65 -2.79
CA HIS A 76 -0.29 0.60 -2.19
C HIS A 76 -0.87 1.56 -3.24
N TYR A 77 -0.23 1.66 -4.39
CA TYR A 77 -0.72 2.55 -5.43
C TYR A 77 -1.99 2.02 -6.12
N SER A 78 -2.15 0.70 -6.21
CA SER A 78 -3.42 0.08 -6.60
C SER A 78 -4.55 0.36 -5.58
N ILE A 79 -4.24 0.32 -4.27
CA ILE A 79 -5.20 0.69 -3.22
C ILE A 79 -5.63 2.16 -3.36
N ALA A 80 -4.69 3.05 -3.68
CA ALA A 80 -4.95 4.48 -3.80
C ALA A 80 -5.74 4.86 -5.06
N THR A 81 -5.60 4.09 -6.16
CA THR A 81 -6.16 4.44 -7.48
C THR A 81 -7.32 3.55 -7.92
N GLY A 82 -7.44 2.33 -7.37
CA GLY A 82 -8.36 1.31 -7.86
C GLY A 82 -7.91 0.67 -9.19
N LEU A 83 -6.69 0.96 -9.67
CA LEU A 83 -6.14 0.45 -10.92
C LEU A 83 -5.17 -0.71 -10.68
N TYR A 84 -4.95 -1.55 -11.67
CA TYR A 84 -3.89 -2.55 -11.65
C TYR A 84 -2.52 -1.94 -12.00
N PRO A 85 -1.39 -2.57 -11.59
CA PRO A 85 -0.05 -2.06 -11.87
C PRO A 85 0.23 -1.78 -13.35
N ALA A 86 -0.31 -2.60 -14.26
CA ALA A 86 -0.19 -2.37 -15.70
C ALA A 86 -0.89 -1.10 -16.19
N GLU A 87 -1.89 -0.60 -15.45
CA GLU A 87 -2.67 0.59 -15.79
C GLU A 87 -2.10 1.85 -15.15
N HIS A 88 -1.66 1.76 -13.88
CA HIS A 88 -1.10 2.92 -13.18
C HIS A 88 0.42 3.07 -13.31
N GLY A 89 1.12 2.10 -13.89
CA GLY A 89 2.53 2.18 -14.26
C GLY A 89 3.55 1.85 -13.16
N ILE A 90 3.16 1.79 -11.90
CA ILE A 90 4.05 1.34 -10.80
C ILE A 90 4.01 -0.19 -10.76
N VAL A 91 4.84 -0.81 -11.58
CA VAL A 91 4.80 -2.25 -11.83
C VAL A 91 5.69 -3.06 -10.90
N HIS A 92 6.64 -2.40 -10.21
CA HIS A 92 7.57 -3.02 -9.26
C HIS A 92 8.12 -1.97 -8.29
N ASN A 93 8.83 -2.39 -7.24
CA ASN A 93 9.59 -1.48 -6.37
C ASN A 93 10.86 -0.94 -7.06
N HIS A 94 11.34 -1.63 -8.10
CA HIS A 94 12.50 -1.25 -8.92
C HIS A 94 12.30 -1.79 -10.34
N PHE A 95 12.20 -0.91 -11.33
CA PHE A 95 11.95 -1.31 -12.71
C PHE A 95 12.46 -0.27 -13.72
N PRO A 96 12.86 -0.70 -14.94
CA PRO A 96 13.21 0.21 -16.02
C PRO A 96 11.97 0.77 -16.72
N ASP A 97 12.08 2.00 -17.20
CA ASP A 97 11.22 2.55 -18.24
C ASP A 97 12.08 2.81 -19.49
N GLU A 98 11.99 1.92 -20.45
CA GLU A 98 12.76 1.98 -21.71
C GLU A 98 12.44 3.26 -22.50
N ALA A 99 11.16 3.70 -22.51
CA ALA A 99 10.74 4.91 -23.22
C ALA A 99 11.39 6.18 -22.64
N ARG A 100 11.74 6.17 -21.35
CA ARG A 100 12.40 7.29 -20.68
C ARG A 100 13.90 7.10 -20.48
N ASN A 101 14.42 5.91 -20.80
CA ASN A 101 15.80 5.49 -20.52
C ASN A 101 16.18 5.76 -19.04
N ARG A 102 15.30 5.39 -18.11
CA ARG A 102 15.41 5.63 -16.67
C ARG A 102 14.93 4.43 -15.87
N TRP A 103 15.45 4.33 -14.65
CA TRP A 103 15.00 3.35 -13.67
C TRP A 103 14.17 4.03 -12.59
N TYR A 104 13.06 3.41 -12.23
CA TYR A 104 12.35 3.71 -11.00
C TYR A 104 12.98 2.92 -9.86
N HIS A 105 13.16 3.55 -8.71
CA HIS A 105 13.64 2.88 -7.52
C HIS A 105 12.99 3.50 -6.28
N LEU A 106 12.35 2.66 -5.44
CA LEU A 106 11.62 3.12 -4.25
C LEU A 106 12.50 3.87 -3.22
N HIS A 107 13.82 3.64 -3.20
CA HIS A 107 14.75 4.36 -2.33
C HIS A 107 15.36 5.60 -2.98
N ASP A 108 15.08 5.86 -4.24
CA ASP A 108 15.54 7.06 -4.94
C ASP A 108 14.48 8.16 -4.85
N ARG A 109 14.80 9.20 -4.09
CA ARG A 109 13.91 10.35 -3.91
C ARG A 109 13.51 10.98 -5.26
N SER A 110 14.43 11.04 -6.21
CA SER A 110 14.15 11.58 -7.54
C SER A 110 13.16 10.74 -8.35
N SER A 111 13.02 9.46 -8.01
CA SER A 111 12.02 8.57 -8.57
C SER A 111 10.67 8.74 -7.87
N VAL A 112 10.63 8.64 -6.54
CA VAL A 112 9.37 8.67 -5.78
C VAL A 112 8.65 10.02 -5.82
N GLU A 113 9.38 11.12 -6.00
CA GLU A 113 8.83 12.48 -6.12
C GLU A 113 8.44 12.87 -7.56
N ASP A 114 8.82 12.07 -8.56
CA ASP A 114 8.53 12.36 -9.95
C ASP A 114 7.16 11.84 -10.37
N ALA A 115 6.18 12.74 -10.44
CA ALA A 115 4.81 12.45 -10.80
C ALA A 115 4.63 11.73 -12.15
N ARG A 116 5.64 11.78 -13.02
CA ARG A 116 5.59 11.11 -14.34
C ARG A 116 5.58 9.59 -14.28
N TRP A 117 5.98 9.01 -13.15
CA TRP A 117 5.93 7.55 -12.94
C TRP A 117 4.52 7.06 -12.62
N TYR A 118 3.66 7.92 -12.07
CA TYR A 118 2.38 7.58 -11.47
C TYR A 118 1.23 7.86 -12.43
N GLY A 119 0.69 6.82 -13.05
CA GLY A 119 -0.53 6.91 -13.86
C GLY A 119 -1.79 6.84 -12.99
N GLY A 120 -2.93 7.20 -13.59
CA GLY A 120 -4.20 7.24 -12.89
C GLY A 120 -4.33 8.44 -11.95
N GLU A 121 -5.38 8.43 -11.14
CA GLU A 121 -5.67 9.49 -10.16
C GLU A 121 -5.89 8.87 -8.78
N PRO A 122 -4.97 9.08 -7.82
CA PRO A 122 -5.15 8.55 -6.48
C PRO A 122 -6.22 9.33 -5.70
N VAL A 123 -6.81 8.67 -4.72
CA VAL A 123 -7.97 9.16 -3.95
C VAL A 123 -7.77 10.53 -3.31
N TRP A 124 -6.55 10.87 -2.87
CA TRP A 124 -6.25 12.21 -2.32
C TRP A 124 -6.28 13.30 -3.39
N VAL A 125 -5.86 13.02 -4.62
CA VAL A 125 -5.95 13.97 -5.75
C VAL A 125 -7.40 14.24 -6.09
N THR A 126 -8.23 13.19 -6.17
CA THR A 126 -9.68 13.34 -6.37
C THR A 126 -10.30 14.17 -5.24
N ALA A 127 -9.94 13.92 -3.98
CA ALA A 127 -10.44 14.68 -2.83
C ALA A 127 -10.05 16.16 -2.91
N GLU A 128 -8.77 16.47 -3.14
CA GLU A 128 -8.28 17.87 -3.27
C GLU A 128 -8.93 18.61 -4.44
N LYS A 129 -9.09 17.96 -5.59
CA LYS A 129 -9.80 18.55 -6.75
C LYS A 129 -11.27 18.88 -6.46
N ASN A 130 -11.88 18.19 -5.48
CA ASN A 130 -13.22 18.45 -5.01
C ASN A 130 -13.27 19.38 -3.79
N GLY A 131 -12.17 20.05 -3.47
CA GLY A 131 -12.09 21.04 -2.38
C GLY A 131 -12.02 20.43 -0.97
N LEU A 132 -11.70 19.15 -0.85
CA LEU A 132 -11.51 18.48 0.44
C LEU A 132 -10.03 18.58 0.85
N VAL A 133 -9.78 19.00 2.08
CA VAL A 133 -8.42 18.99 2.65
C VAL A 133 -8.00 17.55 2.92
N THR A 134 -6.83 17.16 2.42
CA THR A 134 -6.24 15.84 2.68
C THR A 134 -4.94 15.94 3.45
N ALA A 135 -4.61 14.90 4.22
CA ALA A 135 -3.34 14.79 4.92
C ALA A 135 -2.75 13.40 4.72
N ALA A 136 -1.43 13.32 4.58
CA ALA A 136 -0.72 12.06 4.42
C ALA A 136 0.45 11.97 5.40
N TYR A 137 0.34 11.05 6.36
CA TYR A 137 1.50 10.63 7.11
C TYR A 137 2.03 9.36 6.44
N TYR A 138 2.77 9.59 5.33
CA TYR A 138 3.23 8.62 4.36
C TYR A 138 2.07 7.96 3.59
N PHE A 139 2.33 7.54 2.44
CA PHE A 139 1.66 6.59 1.56
C PHE A 139 2.35 6.64 0.20
N VAL A 140 2.35 5.54 -0.55
CA VAL A 140 2.99 5.50 -1.87
C VAL A 140 2.32 6.49 -2.83
N GLY A 141 3.10 7.41 -3.38
CA GLY A 141 2.66 8.44 -4.33
C GLY A 141 2.27 9.79 -3.71
N THR A 142 2.17 9.91 -2.37
CA THR A 142 1.79 11.20 -1.75
C THR A 142 2.88 12.28 -1.82
N GLU A 143 4.12 11.88 -2.10
CA GLU A 143 5.27 12.77 -2.24
C GLU A 143 5.41 13.36 -3.63
N ALA A 144 4.68 12.82 -4.61
CA ALA A 144 4.65 13.31 -5.98
C ALA A 144 3.39 14.16 -6.23
N ALA A 145 3.57 15.29 -6.92
CA ALA A 145 2.44 16.13 -7.33
C ALA A 145 1.71 15.52 -8.54
N ILE A 146 0.97 14.43 -8.31
CA ILE A 146 0.31 13.65 -9.35
C ILE A 146 -0.82 14.48 -9.98
N GLY A 147 -0.76 14.62 -11.32
CA GLY A 147 -1.68 15.53 -12.01
C GLY A 147 -1.55 17.00 -11.58
N GLY A 148 -0.39 17.38 -11.01
CA GLY A 148 -0.13 18.71 -10.48
C GLY A 148 -0.73 18.98 -9.10
N VAL A 149 -1.23 17.96 -8.40
CA VAL A 149 -1.92 18.06 -7.11
C VAL A 149 -1.21 17.20 -6.07
N SER A 150 -0.92 17.78 -4.91
CA SER A 150 -0.41 17.08 -3.72
C SER A 150 -1.46 17.13 -2.61
N PRO A 151 -1.40 16.23 -1.59
CA PRO A 151 -2.16 16.42 -0.37
C PRO A 151 -1.88 17.79 0.25
N SER A 152 -2.89 18.42 0.86
CA SER A 152 -2.74 19.72 1.54
C SER A 152 -1.68 19.68 2.65
N HIS A 153 -1.54 18.51 3.31
CA HIS A 153 -0.55 18.25 4.36
C HIS A 153 0.09 16.89 4.12
N TRP A 154 1.41 16.83 4.10
CA TRP A 154 2.11 15.56 3.90
C TRP A 154 3.53 15.60 4.47
N HIS A 155 4.09 14.42 4.69
CA HIS A 155 5.47 14.25 5.11
C HIS A 155 6.22 13.36 4.12
N SER A 156 7.47 13.70 3.84
CA SER A 156 8.39 12.81 3.15
C SER A 156 8.70 11.59 4.01
N PHE A 157 8.76 10.42 3.40
CA PHE A 157 9.04 9.19 4.12
C PHE A 157 10.41 9.23 4.81
N ASP A 158 10.39 8.95 6.10
CA ASP A 158 11.56 8.79 6.96
C ASP A 158 11.30 7.61 7.92
N ALA A 159 12.00 6.50 7.68
CA ALA A 159 11.87 5.29 8.50
C ALA A 159 12.41 5.44 9.93
N SER A 160 13.11 6.53 10.25
CA SER A 160 13.57 6.82 11.61
C SER A 160 12.48 7.39 12.51
N VAL A 161 11.38 7.89 11.94
CA VAL A 161 10.25 8.46 12.70
C VAL A 161 9.41 7.34 13.31
N PRO A 162 9.33 7.27 14.65
CA PRO A 162 8.54 6.24 15.33
C PRO A 162 7.06 6.27 14.92
N GLY A 163 6.43 5.09 14.83
CA GLY A 163 5.00 5.00 14.51
C GLY A 163 4.10 5.76 15.49
N GLY A 164 4.53 5.88 16.74
CA GLY A 164 3.86 6.68 17.75
C GLY A 164 3.80 8.17 17.44
N ASP A 165 4.86 8.74 16.88
CA ASP A 165 4.94 10.15 16.50
C ASP A 165 4.05 10.45 15.30
N ARG A 166 3.97 9.49 14.34
CA ARG A 166 3.04 9.56 13.20
C ARG A 166 1.59 9.65 13.69
N VAL A 167 1.23 8.82 14.65
CA VAL A 167 -0.12 8.84 15.25
C VAL A 167 -0.35 10.16 16.01
N THR A 168 0.62 10.69 16.73
CA THR A 168 0.51 12.00 17.39
C THR A 168 0.16 13.09 16.38
N GLN A 169 0.83 13.12 15.23
CA GLN A 169 0.52 14.09 14.19
C GLN A 169 -0.89 13.91 13.58
N VAL A 170 -1.34 12.67 13.41
CA VAL A 170 -2.73 12.42 12.96
C VAL A 170 -3.74 12.93 13.96
N ILE A 171 -3.50 12.71 15.26
CA ILE A 171 -4.34 13.24 16.34
C ILE A 171 -4.35 14.76 16.32
N ASP A 172 -3.19 15.40 16.14
CA ASP A 172 -3.09 16.86 16.02
C ASP A 172 -3.93 17.38 14.84
N TRP A 173 -3.88 16.73 13.66
CA TRP A 173 -4.72 17.09 12.51
C TRP A 173 -6.21 16.96 12.81
N LEU A 174 -6.61 15.91 13.55
CA LEU A 174 -8.01 15.72 13.96
C LEU A 174 -8.48 16.77 14.97
N ALA A 175 -7.59 17.31 15.78
CA ALA A 175 -7.89 18.37 16.75
C ALA A 175 -7.98 19.77 16.12
N TRP A 176 -7.62 19.94 14.85
CA TRP A 176 -7.71 21.25 14.19
C TRP A 176 -9.15 21.75 14.07
N PRO A 177 -9.36 23.07 13.95
CA PRO A 177 -10.66 23.64 13.63
C PRO A 177 -11.25 23.02 12.36
N GLU A 178 -12.57 22.83 12.32
CA GLU A 178 -13.32 22.15 11.26
C GLU A 178 -12.89 22.59 9.84
N ALA A 179 -12.74 23.89 9.61
CA ALA A 179 -12.38 24.44 8.30
C ALA A 179 -10.98 24.01 7.78
N ARG A 180 -10.12 23.49 8.65
CA ARG A 180 -8.75 23.04 8.31
C ARG A 180 -8.55 21.54 8.51
N ARG A 181 -9.48 20.91 9.24
CA ARG A 181 -9.38 19.50 9.59
C ARG A 181 -9.46 18.63 8.34
N PRO A 182 -8.50 17.75 8.10
CA PRO A 182 -8.52 16.90 6.91
C PRO A 182 -9.76 15.99 6.86
N ARG A 183 -10.25 15.77 5.64
CA ARG A 183 -11.38 14.87 5.34
C ARG A 183 -10.91 13.48 4.97
N LEU A 184 -9.71 13.38 4.43
CA LEU A 184 -9.01 12.14 4.16
C LEU A 184 -7.62 12.21 4.79
N ILE A 185 -7.30 11.22 5.59
CA ILE A 185 -5.95 11.05 6.18
C ILE A 185 -5.42 9.68 5.76
N THR A 186 -4.21 9.61 5.24
CA THR A 186 -3.49 8.35 5.09
C THR A 186 -2.44 8.22 6.18
N LEU A 187 -2.29 7.01 6.73
CA LEU A 187 -1.31 6.67 7.76
C LEU A 187 -0.68 5.32 7.43
N TYR A 188 0.64 5.27 7.32
CA TYR A 188 1.37 4.08 6.92
C TYR A 188 2.35 3.61 7.99
N PHE A 189 2.44 2.29 8.15
CA PHE A 189 3.37 1.59 9.04
C PHE A 189 4.12 0.49 8.29
N GLU A 190 5.43 0.63 8.14
CA GLU A 190 6.33 -0.38 7.56
C GLU A 190 6.86 -1.38 8.59
N HIS A 191 6.60 -1.18 9.87
CA HIS A 191 7.26 -1.87 10.98
C HIS A 191 7.09 -3.40 10.95
N VAL A 192 5.90 -3.88 10.55
CA VAL A 192 5.59 -5.32 10.52
C VAL A 192 6.33 -5.98 9.36
N ASP A 193 6.31 -5.36 8.17
CA ASP A 193 7.06 -5.83 7.01
C ASP A 193 8.55 -5.90 7.28
N ARG A 194 9.12 -4.81 7.82
CA ARG A 194 10.54 -4.74 8.19
C ARG A 194 10.93 -5.86 9.16
N ALA A 195 10.15 -6.04 10.23
CA ALA A 195 10.45 -7.09 11.21
C ALA A 195 10.38 -8.49 10.58
N GLY A 196 9.42 -8.72 9.68
CA GLY A 196 9.32 -9.96 8.93
C GLY A 196 10.50 -10.21 7.99
N HIS A 197 11.04 -9.16 7.34
CA HIS A 197 12.23 -9.25 6.51
C HIS A 197 13.50 -9.50 7.32
N ASP A 198 13.68 -8.78 8.43
CA ASP A 198 14.89 -8.82 9.22
C ASP A 198 15.00 -10.10 10.08
N PHE A 199 13.86 -10.61 10.60
CA PHE A 199 13.84 -11.68 11.60
C PHE A 199 13.00 -12.90 11.19
N GLY A 200 12.25 -12.81 10.10
CA GLY A 200 11.38 -13.87 9.60
C GLY A 200 9.97 -13.86 10.18
N SER A 201 9.04 -14.49 9.44
CA SER A 201 7.66 -14.64 9.89
C SER A 201 7.58 -15.60 11.09
N GLY A 202 6.91 -15.16 12.16
CA GLY A 202 6.78 -15.93 13.40
C GLY A 202 7.86 -15.62 14.45
N SER A 203 8.78 -14.68 14.17
CA SER A 203 9.79 -14.24 15.16
C SER A 203 9.16 -13.45 16.31
N PRO A 204 9.81 -13.42 17.48
CA PRO A 204 9.41 -12.55 18.58
C PRO A 204 9.43 -11.05 18.21
N GLU A 205 10.34 -10.65 17.35
CA GLU A 205 10.49 -9.28 16.86
C GLU A 205 9.30 -8.89 15.97
N LEU A 206 8.83 -9.79 15.13
CA LEU A 206 7.61 -9.58 14.34
C LEU A 206 6.39 -9.43 15.28
N ALA A 207 6.27 -10.30 16.28
CA ALA A 207 5.19 -10.22 17.27
C ALA A 207 5.23 -8.87 18.02
N ALA A 208 6.42 -8.38 18.39
CA ALA A 208 6.60 -7.08 19.02
C ALA A 208 6.22 -5.92 18.10
N ALA A 209 6.57 -5.99 16.81
CA ALA A 209 6.19 -4.99 15.82
C ALA A 209 4.67 -4.92 15.62
N VAL A 210 4.00 -6.08 15.53
CA VAL A 210 2.53 -6.17 15.46
C VAL A 210 1.89 -5.54 16.69
N ALA A 211 2.36 -5.88 17.90
CA ALA A 211 1.83 -5.31 19.14
C ALA A 211 2.04 -3.80 19.24
N GLN A 212 3.19 -3.29 18.78
CA GLN A 212 3.49 -1.87 18.77
C GLN A 212 2.57 -1.08 17.80
N VAL A 213 2.34 -1.62 16.60
CA VAL A 213 1.42 -1.00 15.62
C VAL A 213 0.00 -1.02 16.15
N ASP A 214 -0.45 -2.13 16.72
CA ASP A 214 -1.78 -2.25 17.33
C ASP A 214 -1.98 -1.25 18.48
N ALA A 215 -0.99 -1.10 19.36
CA ALA A 215 -1.04 -0.11 20.45
C ALA A 215 -1.12 1.34 19.92
N ASN A 216 -0.40 1.66 18.85
CA ASN A 216 -0.47 2.95 18.18
C ASN A 216 -1.86 3.23 17.59
N ILE A 217 -2.48 2.22 16.97
CA ILE A 217 -3.86 2.32 16.48
C ILE A 217 -4.84 2.47 17.65
N GLY A 218 -4.65 1.74 18.74
CA GLY A 218 -5.46 1.89 19.96
C GLY A 218 -5.47 3.32 20.46
N ARG A 219 -4.29 3.95 20.57
CA ARG A 219 -4.16 5.35 20.96
C ARG A 219 -4.89 6.31 20.01
N LEU A 220 -4.86 6.04 18.70
CA LEU A 220 -5.61 6.83 17.73
C LEU A 220 -7.13 6.70 17.93
N LEU A 221 -7.62 5.48 18.14
CA LEU A 221 -9.05 5.25 18.38
C LEU A 221 -9.54 5.95 19.64
N ASP A 222 -8.77 5.87 20.72
CA ASP A 222 -9.09 6.56 21.98
C ASP A 222 -9.13 8.08 21.80
N ALA A 223 -8.18 8.63 21.04
CA ALA A 223 -8.16 10.06 20.73
C ALA A 223 -9.35 10.51 19.85
N ILE A 224 -9.80 9.68 18.92
CA ILE A 224 -11.00 9.97 18.12
C ILE A 224 -12.24 10.06 19.01
N GLU A 225 -12.37 9.18 20.01
CA GLU A 225 -13.46 9.23 20.99
C GLU A 225 -13.35 10.44 21.91
N ASP A 226 -12.14 10.71 22.46
CA ASP A 226 -11.89 11.85 23.34
C ASP A 226 -12.15 13.21 22.67
N LEU A 227 -11.93 13.29 21.34
CA LEU A 227 -12.26 14.47 20.53
C LEU A 227 -13.76 14.56 20.19
N GLY A 228 -14.57 13.56 20.54
CA GLY A 228 -15.99 13.50 20.19
C GLY A 228 -16.26 13.26 18.70
N LEU A 229 -15.31 12.65 17.98
CA LEU A 229 -15.37 12.41 16.54
C LEU A 229 -15.79 10.98 16.15
N GLY A 230 -16.19 10.15 17.13
CA GLY A 230 -16.51 8.74 16.91
C GLY A 230 -17.55 8.48 15.81
N ASP A 231 -18.56 9.33 15.72
CA ASP A 231 -19.62 9.22 14.71
C ASP A 231 -19.26 9.87 13.35
N GLU A 232 -18.15 10.62 13.29
CA GLU A 232 -17.73 11.39 12.12
C GLU A 232 -16.54 10.76 11.36
N VAL A 233 -15.78 9.88 12.02
CA VAL A 233 -14.54 9.31 11.48
C VAL A 233 -14.72 7.83 11.17
N TYR A 234 -14.50 7.48 9.91
CA TYR A 234 -14.35 6.11 9.47
C TYR A 234 -12.88 5.73 9.47
N VAL A 235 -12.55 4.59 10.07
CA VAL A 235 -11.19 4.03 10.06
C VAL A 235 -11.18 2.80 9.15
N LEU A 236 -10.42 2.87 8.06
CA LEU A 236 -10.19 1.77 7.16
C LEU A 236 -8.76 1.25 7.34
N VAL A 237 -8.61 0.00 7.74
CA VAL A 237 -7.29 -0.65 7.87
C VAL A 237 -7.10 -1.66 6.76
N VAL A 238 -5.98 -1.55 6.05
CA VAL A 238 -5.59 -2.44 4.96
C VAL A 238 -4.15 -2.92 5.13
N SER A 239 -3.77 -3.93 4.36
CA SER A 239 -2.38 -4.31 4.12
C SER A 239 -2.18 -4.50 2.62
N ASP A 240 -1.02 -4.18 2.13
CA ASP A 240 -0.63 -4.32 0.74
C ASP A 240 -0.33 -5.77 0.35
N HIS A 241 0.28 -6.54 1.26
CA HIS A 241 0.57 -7.97 1.13
C HIS A 241 0.77 -8.61 2.51
N GLY A 242 1.05 -9.89 2.53
CA GLY A 242 1.57 -10.62 3.68
C GLY A 242 2.99 -11.10 3.42
N GLN A 243 3.52 -11.90 4.34
CA GLN A 243 4.83 -12.51 4.22
C GLN A 243 4.73 -14.02 4.47
N ALA A 244 5.48 -14.80 3.69
CA ALA A 244 5.62 -16.23 3.86
C ALA A 244 7.09 -16.58 4.15
N SER A 245 7.33 -17.55 5.03
CA SER A 245 8.66 -18.09 5.23
C SER A 245 9.07 -18.97 4.05
N TYR A 246 10.30 -18.89 3.63
CA TYR A 246 10.88 -19.88 2.73
C TYR A 246 11.08 -21.19 3.51
N VAL A 247 10.47 -22.26 3.02
CA VAL A 247 10.47 -23.56 3.71
C VAL A 247 11.60 -24.44 3.23
N ASP A 248 12.10 -24.23 2.02
CA ASP A 248 13.13 -25.07 1.41
C ASP A 248 14.13 -24.23 0.60
N PRO A 249 15.32 -23.98 1.16
CA PRO A 249 16.39 -23.29 0.42
C PRO A 249 16.90 -24.08 -0.81
N GLU A 250 16.71 -25.42 -0.83
CA GLU A 250 17.13 -26.26 -1.97
C GLU A 250 16.16 -26.13 -3.16
N ALA A 251 14.96 -25.59 -2.94
CA ALA A 251 14.01 -25.27 -4.00
C ALA A 251 14.30 -23.92 -4.71
N THR A 252 15.42 -23.26 -4.38
CA THR A 252 15.81 -22.02 -5.01
C THR A 252 16.25 -22.24 -6.46
N PHE A 253 15.56 -21.61 -7.39
CA PHE A 253 15.95 -21.64 -8.82
C PHE A 253 16.95 -20.53 -9.11
N VAL A 254 18.18 -20.90 -9.46
CA VAL A 254 19.26 -19.97 -9.73
C VAL A 254 19.39 -19.76 -11.23
N LEU A 255 18.89 -18.63 -11.75
CA LEU A 255 18.82 -18.32 -13.19
C LEU A 255 20.15 -18.53 -13.93
N ARG A 256 21.27 -18.07 -13.36
CA ARG A 256 22.60 -18.16 -13.98
C ARG A 256 23.07 -19.59 -14.26
N ASP A 257 22.50 -20.60 -13.59
CA ASP A 257 22.86 -22.00 -13.79
C ASP A 257 22.15 -22.59 -15.03
N HIS A 258 21.16 -21.87 -15.60
CA HIS A 258 20.32 -22.34 -16.67
C HIS A 258 20.33 -21.45 -17.91
N ILE A 259 20.66 -20.15 -17.76
CA ILE A 259 20.70 -19.18 -18.86
C ILE A 259 21.94 -18.28 -18.75
N ASP A 260 22.42 -17.80 -19.91
CA ASP A 260 23.44 -16.74 -19.96
C ASP A 260 22.81 -15.38 -19.64
N LEU A 261 23.32 -14.72 -18.59
CA LEU A 261 22.82 -13.41 -18.13
C LEU A 261 23.50 -12.22 -18.82
N ALA A 262 24.46 -12.42 -19.72
CA ALA A 262 25.12 -11.32 -20.42
C ALA A 262 24.09 -10.50 -21.26
N GLY A 263 24.09 -9.16 -21.10
CA GLY A 263 23.15 -8.25 -21.76
C GLY A 263 21.68 -8.43 -21.30
N LEU A 264 21.49 -8.94 -20.09
CA LEU A 264 20.19 -9.04 -19.44
C LEU A 264 20.18 -8.26 -18.13
N ASP A 265 19.14 -7.44 -17.94
CA ASP A 265 18.80 -6.89 -16.64
C ASP A 265 17.78 -7.79 -15.94
N VAL A 266 18.13 -8.29 -14.77
CA VAL A 266 17.25 -9.17 -13.98
C VAL A 266 16.77 -8.46 -12.72
N VAL A 267 15.46 -8.26 -12.65
CA VAL A 267 14.79 -7.73 -11.46
C VAL A 267 14.12 -8.89 -10.73
N ALA A 268 14.74 -9.36 -9.67
CA ALA A 268 14.22 -10.48 -8.87
C ALA A 268 13.41 -9.98 -7.68
N GLY A 269 12.23 -10.59 -7.46
CA GLY A 269 11.31 -10.30 -6.37
C GLY A 269 10.97 -11.53 -5.51
N GLY A 270 11.97 -12.35 -5.21
CA GLY A 270 11.80 -13.57 -4.41
C GLY A 270 11.12 -14.69 -5.19
N ALA A 271 9.78 -14.70 -5.24
CA ALA A 271 9.00 -15.74 -5.92
C ALA A 271 8.90 -15.55 -7.45
N TYR A 272 9.42 -14.48 -7.99
CA TYR A 272 9.41 -14.19 -9.43
C TYR A 272 10.63 -13.37 -9.83
N ALA A 273 10.89 -13.30 -11.12
CA ALA A 273 11.90 -12.42 -11.71
C ALA A 273 11.41 -11.85 -13.03
N TRP A 274 11.75 -10.60 -13.29
CA TRP A 274 11.60 -9.97 -14.59
C TRP A 274 12.94 -9.89 -15.27
N ILE A 275 12.99 -10.30 -16.53
CA ILE A 275 14.20 -10.36 -17.32
C ILE A 275 14.01 -9.41 -18.51
N TYR A 276 14.82 -8.37 -18.54
CA TYR A 276 14.86 -7.39 -19.63
C TYR A 276 16.10 -7.64 -20.48
N GLN A 277 15.99 -7.42 -21.77
CA GLN A 277 17.12 -7.46 -22.70
C GLN A 277 17.59 -6.03 -22.95
N GLU A 278 18.89 -5.78 -22.85
CA GLU A 278 19.48 -4.49 -23.21
C GLU A 278 19.21 -4.16 -24.69
N GLU A 279 19.33 -5.19 -25.55
CA GLU A 279 18.95 -5.12 -26.96
C GLU A 279 17.84 -6.14 -27.22
N PRO A 280 16.66 -5.72 -27.73
CA PRO A 280 15.54 -6.63 -27.98
C PRO A 280 15.87 -7.72 -28.99
N ASP A 281 15.87 -8.97 -28.58
CA ASP A 281 16.02 -10.15 -29.42
C ASP A 281 14.91 -11.18 -29.11
N PRO A 282 13.87 -11.25 -29.97
CA PRO A 282 12.75 -12.18 -29.76
C PRO A 282 13.13 -13.66 -29.84
N GLU A 283 14.19 -14.02 -30.55
CA GLU A 283 14.65 -15.43 -30.62
C GLU A 283 15.35 -15.81 -29.33
N ARG A 284 16.21 -14.94 -28.81
CA ARG A 284 16.86 -15.10 -27.52
C ARG A 284 15.82 -15.12 -26.38
N ALA A 285 14.81 -14.26 -26.43
CA ALA A 285 13.74 -14.25 -25.42
C ALA A 285 12.99 -15.60 -25.38
N ARG A 286 12.66 -16.18 -26.54
CA ARG A 286 12.06 -17.50 -26.62
C ARG A 286 12.98 -18.60 -26.09
N ALA A 287 14.24 -18.56 -26.42
CA ALA A 287 15.23 -19.54 -25.96
C ALA A 287 15.40 -19.48 -24.42
N ILE A 288 15.46 -18.29 -23.82
CA ILE A 288 15.50 -18.07 -22.37
C ILE A 288 14.25 -18.65 -21.71
N ARG A 289 13.05 -18.29 -22.19
CA ARG A 289 11.79 -18.83 -21.67
C ARG A 289 11.77 -20.36 -21.69
N ASP A 290 12.17 -20.95 -22.80
CA ASP A 290 12.12 -22.41 -23.01
C ASP A 290 13.15 -23.12 -22.11
N ALA A 291 14.34 -22.55 -21.94
CA ALA A 291 15.37 -23.08 -21.04
C ALA A 291 14.89 -23.05 -19.58
N ILE A 292 14.29 -21.93 -19.13
CA ILE A 292 13.75 -21.83 -17.77
C ILE A 292 12.61 -22.84 -17.57
N ASN A 293 11.67 -22.93 -18.51
CA ASN A 293 10.52 -23.85 -18.40
C ASN A 293 10.92 -25.32 -18.47
N ALA A 294 12.01 -25.64 -19.15
CA ALA A 294 12.55 -27.02 -19.18
C ALA A 294 13.25 -27.40 -17.85
N ALA A 295 13.86 -26.42 -17.18
CA ALA A 295 14.66 -26.65 -15.98
C ALA A 295 13.86 -26.52 -14.68
N TRP A 296 12.75 -25.76 -14.67
CA TRP A 296 12.02 -25.42 -13.46
C TRP A 296 10.61 -26.02 -13.40
N ALA A 297 10.44 -27.06 -12.57
CA ALA A 297 9.18 -27.79 -12.42
C ALA A 297 8.12 -27.02 -11.59
N HIS A 298 8.55 -26.05 -10.75
CA HIS A 298 7.69 -25.35 -9.81
C HIS A 298 7.31 -23.93 -10.22
N GLY A 299 7.76 -23.48 -11.40
CA GLY A 299 7.48 -22.16 -11.91
C GLY A 299 7.29 -22.13 -13.40
N ARG A 300 7.03 -20.96 -13.93
CA ARG A 300 6.79 -20.75 -15.36
C ARG A 300 7.35 -19.42 -15.84
N ALA A 301 8.15 -19.42 -16.88
CA ALA A 301 8.53 -18.25 -17.65
C ALA A 301 7.50 -17.97 -18.75
N VAL A 302 7.12 -16.71 -18.90
CA VAL A 302 6.23 -16.23 -19.96
C VAL A 302 6.89 -15.04 -20.67
N LEU A 303 6.60 -14.85 -21.95
CA LEU A 303 6.99 -13.64 -22.66
C LEU A 303 5.95 -12.55 -22.41
N ARG A 304 6.39 -11.32 -22.45
CA ARG A 304 5.50 -10.15 -22.58
C ARG A 304 5.05 -10.08 -24.04
N ASP A 305 3.77 -9.93 -24.27
CA ASP A 305 3.16 -9.71 -25.59
C ASP A 305 3.47 -8.31 -26.12
#